data_fc9cdb60f0dcbaa596940978563237da
#
_entry.id   fc9cdb60f0dcbaa596940978563237da
#
_cell.length_a   1.000
_cell.length_b   1.000
_cell.length_c   1.000
_cell.angle_alpha   90.00
_cell.angle_beta   90.00
_cell.angle_gamma   90.00
#
_symmetry.space_group_name_H-M   'P 1'
#
loop_
_entity.id
_entity.type
_entity.pdbx_description
1 polymer ?
#
loop_
_entity_poly.entity_id
_entity_poly.type
_entity_poly.pdbx_seq_one_letter_code
_entity_poly.pdbx_strand_id
1 'polypeptide(L)'
;MSSMVNRKMRLAGWFVLASGLLLGQTPEAPKYTGPGSCASPSCHGGVQVRTETSVQQNEYSTWVVQDKHAHAFAVLTNPVATRMARILKIEKADAAPKCLACHALSVPEAERARTFDSTDGVSCESCHGPASNWLGSHTTKVWTHERSVAAGMRDLRDPIRRSENCLGCHLGNADKAVDHEMIAAGHPDLYFELASFTAAMPRHWKERLDDPQIEVRMLASAQAVQLREQLLRVARNTQGNSWPEFADLDCFACHHNLTNSENSWRQELGYVGRKAGSPPWNLSRYAVLRQIVNDVDRDGGRRLETEIERLYGIMSSANADRSQAAVQARTTSETAGRLAQQIATASFDPARTQRLLQAIAHDGDYISRQGERAAEQAAMSLQSLYLAYASQARSANDTQIRAALKTLFQRVENPSAYNAPKFAEAMRSLSQVLP
;
A
#
# COMPACT_ATOMS: atom_id res chain seq x y z
N MET A 1 51.99 27.68 89.28
CA MET A 1 50.53 27.54 89.39
C MET A 1 50.03 27.28 87.95
N SER A 2 49.68 26.05 87.75
CA SER A 2 49.49 25.44 86.45
C SER A 2 48.04 25.58 85.99
N SER A 3 47.80 25.98 84.74
CA SER A 3 46.51 25.97 84.14
C SER A 3 46.51 25.01 82.89
N MET A 4 45.81 23.88 83.03
CA MET A 4 45.62 22.91 81.96
C MET A 4 44.58 23.42 80.99
N VAL A 5 44.91 23.48 79.71
CA VAL A 5 43.97 23.75 78.61
C VAL A 5 43.64 22.42 77.91
N ASN A 6 42.41 22.05 78.04
CA ASN A 6 41.80 20.85 77.40
C ASN A 6 41.54 21.09 75.91
N ARG A 7 42.26 20.40 75.03
CA ARG A 7 42.04 20.43 73.53
C ARG A 7 41.13 19.31 73.11
N LYS A 8 39.87 19.63 72.84
CA LYS A 8 38.93 18.69 72.23
C LYS A 8 39.22 18.59 70.73
N MET A 9 39.68 17.42 70.32
CA MET A 9 39.84 17.05 68.91
C MET A 9 38.47 16.70 68.33
N ARG A 10 37.99 17.48 67.33
CA ARG A 10 36.77 17.15 66.51
C ARG A 10 37.23 16.33 65.31
N LEU A 11 36.88 15.08 65.30
CA LEU A 11 36.90 14.22 64.06
C LEU A 11 35.79 14.66 63.11
N ALA A 12 36.16 15.29 61.99
CA ALA A 12 35.26 15.53 60.89
C ALA A 12 35.25 14.27 60.02
N GLY A 13 34.16 13.51 60.10
CA GLY A 13 33.90 12.37 59.17
C GLY A 13 33.53 12.89 57.80
N TRP A 14 34.33 12.58 56.81
CA TRP A 14 33.98 12.79 55.40
C TRP A 14 33.07 11.69 54.93
N PHE A 15 31.76 11.97 54.76
CA PHE A 15 30.85 11.12 54.03
C PHE A 15 31.08 11.37 52.54
N VAL A 16 31.73 10.43 51.84
CA VAL A 16 31.79 10.38 50.38
C VAL A 16 30.48 9.80 49.94
N LEU A 17 29.56 10.67 49.47
CA LEU A 17 28.36 10.25 48.72
C LEU A 17 28.84 9.77 47.34
N ALA A 18 28.96 8.45 47.19
CA ALA A 18 29.09 7.82 45.88
C ALA A 18 27.75 7.94 45.15
N SER A 19 27.58 9.03 44.39
CA SER A 19 26.50 9.16 43.42
C SER A 19 26.76 8.14 42.30
N GLY A 20 26.18 6.95 42.41
CA GLY A 20 26.14 5.99 41.33
C GLY A 20 25.35 6.60 40.17
N LEU A 21 26.04 7.00 39.10
CA LEU A 21 25.47 7.27 37.81
C LEU A 21 24.82 5.94 37.34
N LEU A 22 23.52 5.82 37.52
CA LEU A 22 22.70 4.90 36.75
C LEU A 22 22.80 5.38 35.29
N LEU A 23 23.79 4.88 34.56
CA LEU A 23 23.78 4.90 33.11
C LEU A 23 22.55 4.16 32.69
N GLY A 24 21.45 4.88 32.49
CA GLY A 24 20.26 4.35 31.80
C GLY A 24 20.73 3.79 30.48
N GLN A 25 20.69 2.46 30.33
CA GLN A 25 20.92 1.82 29.04
C GLN A 25 19.88 2.40 28.12
N THR A 26 20.31 3.16 27.12
CA THR A 26 19.43 3.51 26.00
C THR A 26 18.87 2.20 25.48
N PRO A 27 17.53 2.07 25.33
CA PRO A 27 16.94 0.85 24.80
C PRO A 27 17.65 0.51 23.50
N GLU A 28 18.16 -0.71 23.38
CA GLU A 28 18.78 -1.17 22.14
C GLU A 28 17.75 -1.04 21.00
N ALA A 29 18.18 -0.51 19.86
CA ALA A 29 17.29 -0.39 18.70
C ALA A 29 16.72 -1.76 18.32
N PRO A 30 15.43 -1.84 18.00
CA PRO A 30 14.79 -3.12 17.68
C PRO A 30 15.43 -3.76 16.47
N LYS A 31 15.67 -5.09 16.54
CA LYS A 31 16.29 -5.89 15.48
C LYS A 31 15.30 -6.82 14.80
N TYR A 32 15.55 -7.08 13.54
CA TYR A 32 14.83 -8.07 12.74
C TYR A 32 15.39 -9.47 13.00
N THR A 33 14.54 -10.39 13.42
CA THR A 33 14.95 -11.73 13.90
C THR A 33 14.82 -12.82 12.84
N GLY A 34 14.11 -12.55 11.74
CA GLY A 34 13.77 -13.51 10.70
C GLY A 34 12.56 -14.39 11.06
N PRO A 35 11.89 -14.95 10.04
CA PRO A 35 10.63 -15.69 10.24
C PRO A 35 10.81 -17.00 11.00
N GLY A 36 12.02 -17.57 11.01
CA GLY A 36 12.35 -18.76 11.83
C GLY A 36 12.09 -18.55 13.31
N SER A 37 12.20 -17.31 13.81
CA SER A 37 11.91 -16.97 15.20
C SER A 37 10.41 -17.09 15.56
N CYS A 38 9.53 -17.12 14.57
CA CYS A 38 8.07 -17.28 14.72
C CYS A 38 7.61 -18.71 14.47
N ALA A 39 8.47 -19.59 13.92
CA ALA A 39 8.14 -20.89 13.32
C ALA A 39 7.90 -22.05 14.30
N SER A 40 8.03 -21.82 15.62
CA SER A 40 7.76 -22.89 16.59
C SER A 40 6.32 -23.41 16.47
N PRO A 41 6.09 -24.74 16.48
CA PRO A 41 4.73 -25.30 16.44
C PRO A 41 3.83 -24.88 17.60
N SER A 42 4.40 -24.47 18.73
CA SER A 42 3.67 -23.91 19.86
C SER A 42 3.33 -22.42 19.71
N CYS A 43 3.91 -21.76 18.69
CA CYS A 43 3.69 -20.34 18.40
C CYS A 43 2.90 -20.19 17.10
N HIS A 44 3.60 -19.97 15.96
CA HIS A 44 2.96 -19.73 14.66
C HIS A 44 3.24 -20.81 13.60
N GLY A 45 4.01 -21.86 13.95
CA GLY A 45 4.42 -22.93 13.03
C GLY A 45 3.57 -24.20 13.12
N GLY A 46 2.39 -24.15 13.71
CA GLY A 46 1.45 -25.27 13.73
C GLY A 46 1.00 -25.65 12.30
N VAL A 47 0.58 -26.91 12.12
CA VAL A 47 0.09 -27.41 10.83
C VAL A 47 -1.40 -27.11 10.63
N GLN A 48 -2.15 -27.03 11.72
CA GLN A 48 -3.60 -26.81 11.70
C GLN A 48 -3.97 -25.51 12.40
N VAL A 49 -5.02 -24.87 11.90
CA VAL A 49 -5.61 -23.69 12.52
C VAL A 49 -6.17 -24.06 13.90
N ARG A 50 -5.83 -23.27 14.91
CA ARG A 50 -6.43 -23.35 16.24
C ARG A 50 -7.55 -22.33 16.38
N THR A 51 -8.71 -22.80 16.79
CA THR A 51 -9.92 -21.98 16.98
C THR A 51 -10.01 -21.39 18.38
N GLU A 52 -9.39 -22.05 19.38
CA GLU A 52 -9.48 -21.72 20.80
C GLU A 52 -8.59 -20.54 21.22
N THR A 53 -7.60 -20.20 20.39
CA THR A 53 -6.64 -19.13 20.66
C THR A 53 -7.00 -17.83 19.93
N SER A 54 -6.46 -16.69 20.36
CA SER A 54 -6.65 -15.40 19.71
C SER A 54 -5.98 -15.29 18.34
N VAL A 55 -5.02 -16.18 18.05
CA VAL A 55 -4.30 -16.32 16.78
C VAL A 55 -4.53 -17.73 16.23
N GLN A 56 -4.22 -17.98 14.97
CA GLN A 56 -4.44 -19.29 14.33
C GLN A 56 -3.36 -20.31 14.71
N GLN A 57 -2.17 -19.86 15.12
CA GLN A 57 -0.97 -20.65 15.43
C GLN A 57 -0.42 -21.50 14.27
N ASN A 58 -0.80 -21.18 13.02
CA ASN A 58 -0.28 -21.78 11.80
C ASN A 58 0.15 -20.72 10.78
N GLU A 59 0.30 -19.48 11.20
CA GLU A 59 0.56 -18.33 10.34
C GLU A 59 1.86 -18.49 9.54
N TYR A 60 2.93 -18.98 10.18
CA TYR A 60 4.20 -19.28 9.51
C TYR A 60 4.03 -20.39 8.46
N SER A 61 3.34 -21.47 8.81
CA SER A 61 3.11 -22.59 7.89
C SER A 61 2.27 -22.17 6.67
N THR A 62 1.27 -21.34 6.89
CA THR A 62 0.45 -20.75 5.82
C THR A 62 1.30 -19.85 4.92
N TRP A 63 2.11 -18.96 5.50
CA TRP A 63 2.98 -18.05 4.76
C TRP A 63 4.00 -18.81 3.92
N VAL A 64 4.77 -19.74 4.51
CA VAL A 64 5.88 -20.39 3.79
C VAL A 64 5.39 -21.32 2.67
N VAL A 65 4.17 -21.87 2.77
CA VAL A 65 3.64 -22.82 1.79
C VAL A 65 2.78 -22.13 0.72
N GLN A 66 1.99 -21.13 1.09
CA GLN A 66 0.92 -20.60 0.22
C GLN A 66 1.13 -19.15 -0.18
N ASP A 67 1.88 -18.36 0.61
CA ASP A 67 2.00 -16.92 0.34
C ASP A 67 3.11 -16.64 -0.67
N LYS A 68 2.78 -15.92 -1.73
CA LYS A 68 3.73 -15.48 -2.75
C LYS A 68 4.85 -14.61 -2.19
N HIS A 69 4.62 -13.93 -1.07
CA HIS A 69 5.62 -13.11 -0.39
C HIS A 69 6.80 -13.95 0.13
N ALA A 70 6.56 -15.17 0.60
CA ALA A 70 7.62 -16.09 1.00
C ALA A 70 8.56 -16.46 -0.16
N HIS A 71 8.02 -16.47 -1.37
CA HIS A 71 8.76 -16.84 -2.58
C HIS A 71 9.31 -15.64 -3.35
N ALA A 72 9.15 -14.41 -2.82
CA ALA A 72 9.52 -13.19 -3.52
C ALA A 72 11.02 -13.11 -3.85
N PHE A 73 11.90 -13.59 -2.96
CA PHE A 73 13.34 -13.66 -3.25
C PHE A 73 13.64 -14.69 -4.34
N ALA A 74 13.01 -15.85 -4.30
CA ALA A 74 13.30 -16.94 -5.24
C ALA A 74 13.03 -16.57 -6.71
N VAL A 75 12.06 -15.65 -6.97
CA VAL A 75 11.81 -15.21 -8.36
C VAL A 75 12.97 -14.42 -8.95
N LEU A 76 13.86 -13.84 -8.14
CA LEU A 76 15.05 -13.11 -8.60
C LEU A 76 16.12 -14.02 -9.23
N THR A 77 16.04 -15.33 -8.99
CA THR A 77 16.99 -16.32 -9.56
C THR A 77 16.45 -17.00 -10.82
N ASN A 78 15.23 -16.69 -11.25
CA ASN A 78 14.62 -17.32 -12.41
C ASN A 78 15.12 -16.73 -13.75
N PRO A 79 14.88 -17.41 -14.90
CA PRO A 79 15.34 -16.94 -16.21
C PRO A 79 14.81 -15.55 -16.61
N VAL A 80 13.59 -15.17 -16.15
CA VAL A 80 13.01 -13.86 -16.45
C VAL A 80 13.79 -12.77 -15.74
N ALA A 81 14.04 -12.93 -14.43
CA ALA A 81 14.85 -11.98 -13.64
C ALA A 81 16.28 -11.87 -14.18
N THR A 82 16.89 -12.99 -14.60
CA THR A 82 18.22 -13.00 -15.25
C THR A 82 18.21 -12.18 -16.54
N ARG A 83 17.19 -12.33 -17.37
CA ARG A 83 17.02 -11.54 -18.60
C ARG A 83 16.85 -10.05 -18.28
N MET A 84 16.00 -9.71 -17.31
CA MET A 84 15.79 -8.32 -16.88
C MET A 84 17.08 -7.69 -16.37
N ALA A 85 17.82 -8.39 -15.50
CA ALA A 85 19.10 -7.94 -14.98
C ALA A 85 20.09 -7.59 -16.12
N ARG A 86 20.17 -8.45 -17.15
CA ARG A 86 21.02 -8.21 -18.33
C ARG A 86 20.59 -6.95 -19.10
N ILE A 87 19.28 -6.74 -19.32
CA ILE A 87 18.74 -5.55 -20.02
C ILE A 87 19.05 -4.28 -19.21
N LEU A 88 18.87 -4.34 -17.91
CA LEU A 88 19.12 -3.23 -16.97
C LEU A 88 20.60 -3.03 -16.64
N LYS A 89 21.51 -3.86 -17.20
CA LYS A 89 22.95 -3.86 -16.90
C LYS A 89 23.26 -4.06 -15.41
N ILE A 90 22.45 -4.87 -14.74
CA ILE A 90 22.62 -5.32 -13.36
C ILE A 90 23.31 -6.67 -13.39
N GLU A 91 24.33 -6.90 -12.56
CA GLU A 91 25.11 -8.15 -12.56
C GLU A 91 24.25 -9.36 -12.20
N LYS A 92 23.53 -9.26 -11.05
CA LYS A 92 22.61 -10.29 -10.56
C LYS A 92 21.39 -9.65 -9.91
N ALA A 93 20.19 -10.12 -10.26
CA ALA A 93 18.95 -9.59 -9.67
C ALA A 93 18.83 -9.89 -8.16
N ASP A 94 19.28 -11.08 -7.73
CA ASP A 94 19.26 -11.56 -6.35
C ASP A 94 20.31 -10.90 -5.42
N ALA A 95 21.19 -10.07 -5.98
CA ALA A 95 22.15 -9.26 -5.24
C ALA A 95 21.94 -7.75 -5.41
N ALA A 96 21.04 -7.34 -6.30
CA ALA A 96 20.84 -5.94 -6.64
C ALA A 96 19.91 -5.23 -5.62
N PRO A 97 20.35 -4.13 -4.96
CA PRO A 97 19.52 -3.40 -4.01
C PRO A 97 18.17 -2.98 -4.58
N LYS A 98 18.13 -2.57 -5.88
CA LYS A 98 16.90 -2.18 -6.57
C LYS A 98 15.84 -3.29 -6.62
N CYS A 99 16.27 -4.56 -6.74
CA CYS A 99 15.39 -5.71 -6.74
C CYS A 99 15.04 -6.15 -5.31
N LEU A 100 16.08 -6.30 -4.46
CA LEU A 100 15.93 -6.75 -3.07
C LEU A 100 15.04 -5.84 -2.23
N ALA A 101 14.97 -4.55 -2.55
CA ALA A 101 14.14 -3.59 -1.84
C ALA A 101 12.66 -4.01 -1.73
N CYS A 102 12.12 -4.73 -2.75
CA CYS A 102 10.74 -5.23 -2.76
C CYS A 102 10.66 -6.76 -2.62
N HIS A 103 11.70 -7.49 -3.08
CA HIS A 103 11.68 -8.95 -3.13
C HIS A 103 12.30 -9.62 -1.91
N ALA A 104 12.80 -8.85 -0.94
CA ALA A 104 13.34 -9.32 0.33
C ALA A 104 13.02 -8.33 1.45
N LEU A 105 13.13 -8.77 2.70
CA LEU A 105 13.25 -7.85 3.83
C LEU A 105 14.70 -7.29 3.85
N SER A 106 14.90 -6.18 3.15
CA SER A 106 16.21 -5.54 3.03
C SER A 106 16.37 -4.49 4.13
N VAL A 107 17.21 -4.77 5.12
CA VAL A 107 17.48 -3.89 6.27
C VAL A 107 18.98 -3.80 6.52
N PRO A 108 19.48 -2.68 7.13
CA PRO A 108 20.89 -2.53 7.48
C PRO A 108 21.41 -3.68 8.36
N GLU A 109 22.68 -4.02 8.24
CA GLU A 109 23.28 -5.11 9.01
C GLU A 109 23.16 -4.88 10.53
N ALA A 110 23.30 -3.64 10.97
CA ALA A 110 23.16 -3.27 12.39
C ALA A 110 21.77 -3.56 12.97
N GLU A 111 20.74 -3.63 12.14
CA GLU A 111 19.36 -3.94 12.52
C GLU A 111 19.03 -5.44 12.44
N ARG A 112 19.97 -6.28 12.02
CA ARG A 112 19.79 -7.73 11.90
C ARG A 112 20.18 -8.45 13.17
N ALA A 113 19.34 -9.36 13.63
CA ALA A 113 19.74 -10.35 14.61
C ALA A 113 20.51 -11.50 13.92
N ARG A 114 21.19 -12.32 14.70
CA ARG A 114 22.01 -13.43 14.17
C ARG A 114 21.19 -14.46 13.37
N THR A 115 19.90 -14.57 13.63
CA THR A 115 18.96 -15.51 12.97
C THR A 115 18.32 -14.95 11.71
N PHE A 116 18.61 -13.70 11.35
CA PHE A 116 18.05 -13.05 10.16
C PHE A 116 18.69 -13.59 8.88
N ASP A 117 17.84 -13.92 7.89
CA ASP A 117 18.28 -14.27 6.54
C ASP A 117 17.51 -13.43 5.51
N SER A 118 18.22 -12.72 4.64
CA SER A 118 17.61 -11.91 3.57
C SER A 118 16.97 -12.74 2.46
N THR A 119 17.31 -14.03 2.36
CA THR A 119 16.76 -14.95 1.35
C THR A 119 15.36 -15.47 1.71
N ASP A 120 14.88 -15.20 2.92
CA ASP A 120 13.53 -15.54 3.37
C ASP A 120 12.40 -14.75 2.64
N GLY A 121 12.74 -13.91 1.68
CA GLY A 121 11.78 -13.13 0.91
C GLY A 121 11.14 -12.00 1.70
N VAL A 122 9.87 -11.71 1.43
CA VAL A 122 9.06 -10.74 2.17
C VAL A 122 8.42 -11.45 3.36
N SER A 123 9.13 -11.45 4.48
CA SER A 123 8.80 -12.27 5.66
C SER A 123 7.88 -11.54 6.66
N CYS A 124 7.56 -12.23 7.76
CA CYS A 124 6.66 -11.72 8.82
C CYS A 124 6.98 -10.29 9.24
N GLU A 125 8.25 -9.99 9.50
CA GLU A 125 8.69 -8.68 9.97
C GLU A 125 8.67 -7.59 8.87
N SER A 126 8.54 -7.96 7.60
CA SER A 126 8.29 -6.98 6.52
C SER A 126 6.94 -6.28 6.72
N CYS A 127 5.97 -6.98 7.29
CA CYS A 127 4.65 -6.47 7.64
C CYS A 127 4.56 -6.06 9.11
N HIS A 128 5.03 -6.91 10.04
CA HIS A 128 4.85 -6.72 11.47
C HIS A 128 5.93 -5.85 12.15
N GLY A 129 7.01 -5.51 11.45
CA GLY A 129 8.13 -4.74 12.01
C GLY A 129 9.11 -5.59 12.83
N PRO A 130 10.25 -5.00 13.27
CA PRO A 130 11.31 -5.72 13.97
C PRO A 130 10.83 -6.33 15.27
N ALA A 131 11.07 -7.64 15.46
CA ALA A 131 10.43 -8.40 16.52
C ALA A 131 11.21 -8.47 17.83
N SER A 132 12.50 -8.15 17.86
CA SER A 132 13.36 -8.41 19.01
C SER A 132 12.81 -7.90 20.36
N ASN A 133 12.14 -6.75 20.37
CA ASN A 133 11.65 -6.11 21.59
C ASN A 133 10.29 -6.62 22.07
N TRP A 134 9.52 -7.31 21.21
CA TRP A 134 8.19 -7.82 21.58
C TRP A 134 8.05 -9.33 21.40
N LEU A 135 9.00 -10.01 20.75
CA LEU A 135 8.94 -11.45 20.41
C LEU A 135 8.61 -12.34 21.60
N GLY A 136 9.30 -12.18 22.73
CA GLY A 136 9.04 -12.94 23.94
C GLY A 136 7.82 -12.45 24.70
N SER A 137 7.71 -11.15 24.85
CA SER A 137 6.72 -10.51 25.73
C SER A 137 5.29 -10.67 25.24
N HIS A 138 5.04 -10.68 23.90
CA HIS A 138 3.70 -10.78 23.34
C HIS A 138 3.01 -12.13 23.61
N THR A 139 3.76 -13.13 24.08
CA THR A 139 3.22 -14.45 24.46
C THR A 139 2.61 -14.48 25.87
N THR A 140 2.81 -13.42 26.66
CA THR A 140 2.32 -13.37 28.04
C THR A 140 0.87 -12.88 28.11
N LYS A 141 0.07 -13.42 29.06
CA LYS A 141 -1.36 -13.12 29.20
C LYS A 141 -1.69 -11.64 29.47
N VAL A 142 -0.75 -10.91 30.07
CA VAL A 142 -0.93 -9.47 30.43
C VAL A 142 -0.46 -8.51 29.33
N TRP A 143 0.09 -9.03 28.25
CA TRP A 143 0.59 -8.22 27.15
C TRP A 143 -0.56 -7.85 26.21
N THR A 144 -0.61 -6.58 25.80
CA THR A 144 -1.65 -6.07 24.92
C THR A 144 -1.09 -5.72 23.55
N HIS A 145 -1.98 -5.54 22.56
CA HIS A 145 -1.59 -5.07 21.22
C HIS A 145 -0.89 -3.71 21.27
N GLU A 146 -1.38 -2.79 22.09
CA GLU A 146 -0.81 -1.44 22.26
C GLU A 146 0.63 -1.53 22.79
N ARG A 147 0.92 -2.47 23.68
CA ARG A 147 2.28 -2.73 24.15
C ARG A 147 3.18 -3.27 23.06
N SER A 148 2.65 -4.15 22.19
CA SER A 148 3.40 -4.62 21.02
C SER A 148 3.74 -3.47 20.07
N VAL A 149 2.76 -2.60 19.77
CA VAL A 149 2.95 -1.40 18.94
C VAL A 149 3.99 -0.45 19.57
N ALA A 150 3.90 -0.19 20.87
CA ALA A 150 4.87 0.62 21.59
C ALA A 150 6.29 0.01 21.60
N ALA A 151 6.39 -1.33 21.50
CA ALA A 151 7.65 -2.06 21.40
C ALA A 151 8.20 -2.19 19.98
N GLY A 152 7.53 -1.61 18.97
CA GLY A 152 7.99 -1.57 17.58
C GLY A 152 7.20 -2.44 16.58
N MET A 153 6.15 -3.12 17.02
CA MET A 153 5.25 -3.81 16.09
C MET A 153 4.48 -2.78 15.25
N ARG A 154 4.37 -3.00 13.94
CA ARG A 154 3.48 -2.16 13.10
C ARG A 154 2.02 -2.46 13.38
N ASP A 155 1.24 -1.42 13.57
CA ASP A 155 -0.20 -1.53 13.73
C ASP A 155 -0.89 -1.70 12.36
N LEU A 156 -1.05 -2.95 11.93
CA LEU A 156 -1.77 -3.28 10.70
C LEU A 156 -3.30 -3.32 10.87
N ARG A 157 -3.81 -3.02 12.06
CA ARG A 157 -5.24 -2.81 12.32
C ARG A 157 -5.66 -1.40 11.89
N ASP A 158 -4.73 -0.46 11.90
CA ASP A 158 -4.94 0.88 11.35
C ASP A 158 -4.98 0.84 9.82
N PRO A 159 -6.07 1.29 9.16
CA PRO A 159 -6.23 1.25 7.71
C PRO A 159 -5.14 2.00 6.96
N ILE A 160 -4.67 3.13 7.51
CA ILE A 160 -3.66 3.97 6.88
C ILE A 160 -2.29 3.29 6.97
N ARG A 161 -1.91 2.83 8.17
CA ARG A 161 -0.64 2.13 8.39
C ARG A 161 -0.52 0.86 7.55
N ARG A 162 -1.62 0.10 7.46
CA ARG A 162 -1.67 -1.08 6.60
C ARG A 162 -1.48 -0.72 5.14
N SER A 163 -2.17 0.32 4.65
CA SER A 163 -2.03 0.80 3.27
C SER A 163 -0.59 1.26 2.99
N GLU A 164 0.01 2.08 3.86
CA GLU A 164 1.39 2.54 3.74
C GLU A 164 2.38 1.37 3.65
N ASN A 165 2.18 0.35 4.48
CA ASN A 165 3.05 -0.82 4.48
C ASN A 165 3.01 -1.58 3.14
N CYS A 166 1.82 -1.88 2.63
CA CYS A 166 1.65 -2.58 1.35
C CYS A 166 2.17 -1.74 0.18
N LEU A 167 1.80 -0.46 0.15
CA LEU A 167 2.18 0.47 -0.92
C LEU A 167 3.68 0.73 -0.97
N GLY A 168 4.42 0.52 0.12
CA GLY A 168 5.87 0.61 0.13
C GLY A 168 6.53 -0.24 -0.96
N CYS A 169 5.92 -1.39 -1.35
CA CYS A 169 6.37 -2.22 -2.45
C CYS A 169 5.40 -2.18 -3.64
N HIS A 170 4.08 -2.19 -3.43
CA HIS A 170 3.07 -2.26 -4.47
C HIS A 170 2.78 -0.93 -5.20
N LEU A 171 3.41 0.14 -4.79
CA LEU A 171 3.49 1.42 -5.50
C LEU A 171 4.93 1.94 -5.54
N GLY A 172 5.69 1.63 -4.49
CA GLY A 172 7.02 2.14 -4.25
C GLY A 172 7.05 3.40 -3.37
N ASN A 173 8.23 3.72 -2.88
CA ASN A 173 8.52 4.89 -2.06
C ASN A 173 9.88 5.52 -2.46
N ALA A 174 10.55 6.25 -1.56
CA ALA A 174 11.83 6.88 -1.85
C ALA A 174 12.93 5.86 -2.21
N ASP A 175 12.90 4.68 -1.60
CA ASP A 175 13.94 3.65 -1.70
C ASP A 175 13.53 2.50 -2.63
N LYS A 176 12.29 2.44 -3.03
CA LYS A 176 11.66 1.35 -3.78
C LYS A 176 10.88 1.91 -4.96
N ALA A 177 11.34 1.69 -6.17
CA ALA A 177 10.66 2.19 -7.35
C ALA A 177 10.71 1.18 -8.50
N VAL A 178 9.59 1.06 -9.20
CA VAL A 178 9.51 0.47 -10.53
C VAL A 178 9.34 1.63 -11.50
N ASP A 179 10.39 1.91 -12.26
CA ASP A 179 10.43 2.95 -13.28
C ASP A 179 10.13 2.37 -14.68
N HIS A 180 10.02 3.25 -15.66
CA HIS A 180 9.73 2.84 -17.03
C HIS A 180 10.81 1.91 -17.62
N GLU A 181 12.08 2.04 -17.21
CA GLU A 181 13.15 1.16 -17.68
C GLU A 181 12.97 -0.28 -17.16
N MET A 182 12.54 -0.44 -15.90
CA MET A 182 12.21 -1.75 -15.35
C MET A 182 11.03 -2.40 -16.06
N ILE A 183 9.98 -1.60 -16.34
CA ILE A 183 8.80 -2.08 -17.09
C ILE A 183 9.23 -2.48 -18.52
N ALA A 184 10.03 -1.68 -19.19
CA ALA A 184 10.56 -1.99 -20.51
C ALA A 184 11.46 -3.23 -20.51
N ALA A 185 12.15 -3.52 -19.40
CA ALA A 185 12.94 -4.74 -19.24
C ALA A 185 12.09 -6.00 -18.99
N GLY A 186 10.78 -5.83 -18.69
CA GLY A 186 9.82 -6.92 -18.52
C GLY A 186 9.26 -7.05 -17.10
N HIS A 187 9.53 -6.10 -16.20
CA HIS A 187 8.87 -6.06 -14.89
C HIS A 187 7.40 -5.63 -15.08
N PRO A 188 6.44 -6.30 -14.43
CA PRO A 188 5.07 -5.82 -14.43
C PRO A 188 4.98 -4.40 -13.88
N ASP A 189 4.10 -3.58 -14.45
CA ASP A 189 3.73 -2.34 -13.80
C ASP A 189 3.01 -2.61 -12.47
N LEU A 190 3.10 -1.65 -11.53
CA LEU A 190 2.54 -1.78 -10.19
C LEU A 190 1.11 -1.25 -10.16
N TYR A 191 0.15 -2.14 -10.14
CA TYR A 191 -1.24 -1.83 -9.80
C TYR A 191 -1.59 -2.49 -8.46
N PHE A 192 -2.46 -1.88 -7.69
CA PHE A 192 -2.80 -2.37 -6.37
C PHE A 192 -4.16 -1.84 -5.92
N GLU A 193 -4.97 -2.72 -5.33
CA GLU A 193 -6.15 -2.36 -4.55
C GLU A 193 -6.14 -3.20 -3.27
N LEU A 194 -6.13 -2.51 -2.11
CA LEU A 194 -5.83 -3.15 -0.82
C LEU A 194 -6.76 -4.30 -0.48
N ALA A 195 -8.08 -4.14 -0.67
CA ALA A 195 -9.04 -5.16 -0.28
C ALA A 195 -8.95 -6.40 -1.19
N SER A 196 -8.83 -6.20 -2.51
CA SER A 196 -8.66 -7.29 -3.48
C SER A 196 -7.37 -8.07 -3.24
N PHE A 197 -6.25 -7.37 -3.01
CA PHE A 197 -4.96 -8.01 -2.74
C PHE A 197 -4.96 -8.72 -1.38
N THR A 198 -5.61 -8.13 -0.36
CA THR A 198 -5.80 -8.80 0.94
C THR A 198 -6.65 -10.07 0.80
N ALA A 199 -7.71 -10.04 -0.02
CA ALA A 199 -8.55 -11.20 -0.28
C ALA A 199 -7.81 -12.31 -1.04
N ALA A 200 -6.82 -11.95 -1.87
CA ALA A 200 -5.97 -12.91 -2.60
C ALA A 200 -4.83 -13.49 -1.76
N MET A 201 -4.49 -12.87 -0.63
CA MET A 201 -3.49 -13.40 0.30
C MET A 201 -4.02 -14.64 1.03
N PRO A 202 -3.19 -15.68 1.26
CA PRO A 202 -3.54 -16.77 2.16
C PRO A 202 -3.83 -16.21 3.56
N ARG A 203 -5.05 -16.45 4.03
CA ARG A 203 -5.51 -15.87 5.28
C ARG A 203 -4.78 -16.49 6.48
N HIS A 204 -3.98 -15.70 7.14
CA HIS A 204 -3.20 -16.06 8.33
C HIS A 204 -3.53 -15.16 9.53
N TRP A 205 -4.74 -14.63 9.60
CA TRP A 205 -5.28 -13.82 10.71
C TRP A 205 -6.73 -14.18 10.95
N LYS A 206 -7.21 -13.92 12.17
CA LYS A 206 -8.64 -14.02 12.50
C LYS A 206 -9.33 -12.69 12.17
N GLU A 207 -10.51 -12.78 11.59
CA GLU A 207 -11.32 -11.60 11.30
C GLU A 207 -11.75 -10.87 12.58
N ARG A 208 -11.83 -9.57 12.47
CA ARG A 208 -12.40 -8.72 13.50
C ARG A 208 -13.92 -8.67 13.34
N LEU A 209 -14.61 -9.51 14.11
CA LEU A 209 -16.08 -9.56 14.11
C LEU A 209 -16.74 -8.38 14.85
N ASP A 210 -15.95 -7.61 15.59
CA ASP A 210 -16.38 -6.43 16.34
C ASP A 210 -16.52 -5.18 15.45
N ASP A 211 -16.03 -5.20 14.21
CA ASP A 211 -16.11 -4.09 13.29
C ASP A 211 -16.54 -4.53 11.89
N PRO A 212 -17.84 -4.65 11.62
CA PRO A 212 -18.35 -5.10 10.33
C PRO A 212 -18.07 -4.13 9.18
N GLN A 213 -17.66 -2.90 9.46
CA GLN A 213 -17.38 -1.87 8.46
C GLN A 213 -15.88 -1.77 8.11
N ILE A 214 -15.03 -2.56 8.74
CA ILE A 214 -13.57 -2.45 8.59
C ILE A 214 -13.11 -2.66 7.16
N GLU A 215 -13.71 -3.59 6.42
CA GLU A 215 -13.34 -3.87 5.04
C GLU A 215 -13.60 -2.68 4.11
N VAL A 216 -14.75 -2.02 4.25
CA VAL A 216 -15.07 -0.82 3.46
C VAL A 216 -14.17 0.35 3.85
N ARG A 217 -13.89 0.54 5.15
CA ARG A 217 -12.94 1.57 5.61
C ARG A 217 -11.53 1.32 5.11
N MET A 218 -11.06 0.07 5.14
CA MET A 218 -9.76 -0.33 4.58
C MET A 218 -9.66 0.02 3.10
N LEU A 219 -10.65 -0.38 2.30
CA LEU A 219 -10.71 -0.05 0.89
C LEU A 219 -10.72 1.46 0.66
N ALA A 220 -11.64 2.15 1.28
CA ALA A 220 -11.88 3.57 1.04
C ALA A 220 -10.68 4.45 1.45
N SER A 221 -10.09 4.19 2.63
CA SER A 221 -8.91 4.92 3.09
C SER A 221 -7.67 4.58 2.25
N ALA A 222 -7.52 3.32 1.80
CA ALA A 222 -6.43 2.91 0.94
C ALA A 222 -6.43 3.66 -0.40
N GLN A 223 -7.59 3.98 -0.98
CA GLN A 223 -7.67 4.78 -2.20
C GLN A 223 -7.04 6.18 -1.99
N ALA A 224 -7.32 6.82 -0.85
CA ALA A 224 -6.75 8.12 -0.54
C ALA A 224 -5.24 8.05 -0.21
N VAL A 225 -4.80 7.00 0.48
CA VAL A 225 -3.36 6.75 0.75
C VAL A 225 -2.62 6.48 -0.56
N GLN A 226 -3.18 5.71 -1.48
CA GLN A 226 -2.58 5.44 -2.79
C GLN A 226 -2.37 6.73 -3.60
N LEU A 227 -3.38 7.61 -3.65
CA LEU A 227 -3.23 8.90 -4.31
C LEU A 227 -2.15 9.74 -3.63
N ARG A 228 -2.15 9.82 -2.29
CA ARG A 228 -1.12 10.54 -1.53
C ARG A 228 0.29 10.05 -1.90
N GLU A 229 0.52 8.75 -1.90
CA GLU A 229 1.84 8.17 -2.20
C GLU A 229 2.25 8.39 -3.66
N GLN A 230 1.31 8.29 -4.61
CA GLN A 230 1.57 8.64 -6.01
C GLN A 230 2.00 10.10 -6.16
N LEU A 231 1.32 11.03 -5.48
CA LEU A 231 1.65 12.44 -5.50
C LEU A 231 3.03 12.73 -4.89
N LEU A 232 3.36 12.05 -3.79
CA LEU A 232 4.70 12.13 -3.20
C LEU A 232 5.77 11.56 -4.15
N ARG A 233 5.45 10.49 -4.89
CA ARG A 233 6.34 9.94 -5.93
C ARG A 233 6.56 10.99 -7.05
N VAL A 234 5.52 11.62 -7.56
CA VAL A 234 5.64 12.73 -8.54
C VAL A 234 6.56 13.82 -8.01
N ALA A 235 6.34 14.26 -6.75
CA ALA A 235 7.17 15.30 -6.14
C ALA A 235 8.64 14.90 -5.98
N ARG A 236 8.93 13.62 -5.73
CA ARG A 236 10.32 13.09 -5.69
C ARG A 236 10.93 13.03 -7.09
N ASN A 237 10.19 12.55 -8.08
CA ASN A 237 10.68 12.39 -9.45
C ASN A 237 11.10 13.74 -10.06
N THR A 238 10.45 14.86 -9.68
CA THR A 238 10.87 16.19 -10.12
C THR A 238 12.28 16.57 -9.70
N GLN A 239 12.82 15.95 -8.66
CA GLN A 239 14.19 16.19 -8.16
C GLN A 239 15.22 15.26 -8.77
N GLY A 240 14.78 14.18 -9.43
CA GLY A 240 15.63 13.17 -10.05
C GLY A 240 16.14 13.58 -11.44
N ASN A 241 17.01 12.76 -11.99
CA ASN A 241 17.55 12.94 -13.34
C ASN A 241 16.57 12.47 -14.43
N SER A 242 15.63 11.58 -14.10
CA SER A 242 14.63 11.00 -15.01
C SER A 242 13.31 11.75 -14.93
N TRP A 243 13.28 12.97 -15.47
CA TRP A 243 12.06 13.77 -15.56
C TRP A 243 11.69 14.07 -17.00
N PRO A 244 10.43 13.89 -17.43
CA PRO A 244 9.33 13.23 -16.67
C PRO A 244 9.57 11.72 -16.53
N GLU A 245 9.06 11.12 -15.45
CA GLU A 245 9.05 9.67 -15.31
C GLU A 245 7.85 9.09 -16.10
N PHE A 246 8.17 8.32 -17.14
CA PHE A 246 7.14 7.83 -18.07
C PHE A 246 6.17 6.82 -17.43
N ALA A 247 6.60 6.12 -16.37
CA ALA A 247 5.70 5.25 -15.60
C ALA A 247 4.59 6.02 -14.84
N ASP A 248 4.71 7.36 -14.72
CA ASP A 248 3.67 8.22 -14.14
C ASP A 248 2.63 8.66 -15.20
N LEU A 249 2.84 8.35 -16.48
CA LEU A 249 1.93 8.70 -17.56
C LEU A 249 1.02 7.53 -17.92
N ASP A 250 -0.02 7.80 -18.70
CA ASP A 250 -0.87 6.76 -19.27
C ASP A 250 -0.11 6.02 -20.37
N CYS A 251 0.03 4.70 -20.19
CA CYS A 251 0.77 3.82 -21.09
C CYS A 251 0.22 3.86 -22.52
N PHE A 252 -1.12 3.89 -22.66
CA PHE A 252 -1.79 3.90 -23.97
C PHE A 252 -1.50 5.18 -24.77
N ALA A 253 -1.13 6.27 -24.10
CA ALA A 253 -0.76 7.50 -24.79
C ALA A 253 0.44 7.33 -25.75
N CYS A 254 1.34 6.40 -25.46
CA CYS A 254 2.50 6.10 -26.27
C CYS A 254 2.46 4.69 -26.88
N HIS A 255 1.93 3.71 -26.13
CA HIS A 255 1.86 2.29 -26.54
C HIS A 255 0.48 1.95 -27.11
N HIS A 256 0.06 2.61 -28.17
CA HIS A 256 -1.24 2.43 -28.84
C HIS A 256 -1.09 2.01 -30.29
N ASN A 257 -2.18 1.48 -30.85
CA ASN A 257 -2.23 1.11 -32.24
C ASN A 257 -2.26 2.34 -33.15
N LEU A 258 -1.40 2.40 -34.15
CA LEU A 258 -1.33 3.49 -35.14
C LEU A 258 -2.29 3.32 -36.32
N THR A 259 -3.06 2.23 -36.39
CA THR A 259 -4.03 2.01 -37.46
C THR A 259 -5.27 2.90 -37.29
N ASN A 260 -6.00 3.14 -38.37
CA ASN A 260 -7.27 3.87 -38.37
C ASN A 260 -8.48 2.97 -38.04
N SER A 261 -8.30 1.94 -37.21
CA SER A 261 -9.38 1.07 -36.75
C SER A 261 -10.27 1.80 -35.73
N GLU A 262 -11.45 1.23 -35.45
CA GLU A 262 -12.36 1.74 -34.40
C GLU A 262 -11.69 1.87 -33.02
N ASN A 263 -10.60 1.16 -32.78
CA ASN A 263 -9.82 1.19 -31.56
C ASN A 263 -8.53 2.03 -31.70
N SER A 264 -8.43 2.88 -32.73
CA SER A 264 -7.25 3.73 -32.87
C SER A 264 -7.27 4.86 -31.84
N TRP A 265 -6.09 5.23 -31.32
CA TRP A 265 -5.94 6.34 -30.38
C TRP A 265 -6.52 7.67 -30.88
N ARG A 266 -6.62 7.89 -32.20
CA ARG A 266 -7.20 9.10 -32.81
C ARG A 266 -8.71 9.20 -32.64
N GLN A 267 -9.38 8.07 -32.46
CA GLN A 267 -10.82 7.97 -32.26
C GLN A 267 -11.17 7.77 -30.78
N GLU A 268 -10.18 7.67 -29.93
CA GLU A 268 -10.31 7.41 -28.52
C GLU A 268 -10.98 8.56 -27.76
N LEU A 269 -11.98 8.21 -26.96
CA LEU A 269 -12.69 9.16 -26.12
C LEU A 269 -11.83 9.73 -25.00
N GLY A 270 -10.79 9.02 -24.56
CA GLY A 270 -9.87 9.45 -23.50
C GLY A 270 -9.06 10.69 -23.81
N TYR A 271 -9.03 11.13 -25.08
CA TYR A 271 -8.28 12.32 -25.51
C TYR A 271 -9.16 13.53 -25.77
N VAL A 272 -10.44 13.48 -25.44
CA VAL A 272 -11.36 14.61 -25.62
C VAL A 272 -10.88 15.82 -24.79
N GLY A 273 -10.69 16.96 -25.47
CA GLY A 273 -10.23 18.22 -24.86
C GLY A 273 -8.71 18.33 -24.65
N ARG A 274 -7.93 17.32 -25.01
CA ARG A 274 -6.45 17.37 -24.95
C ARG A 274 -5.84 17.84 -26.26
N LYS A 275 -4.72 18.58 -26.18
CA LYS A 275 -3.93 18.89 -27.36
C LYS A 275 -3.21 17.63 -27.85
N ALA A 276 -3.17 17.43 -29.16
CA ALA A 276 -2.40 16.34 -29.74
C ALA A 276 -0.92 16.43 -29.30
N GLY A 277 -0.34 15.31 -28.89
CA GLY A 277 1.03 15.22 -28.39
C GLY A 277 1.23 15.61 -26.91
N SER A 278 0.17 15.98 -26.18
CA SER A 278 0.24 16.18 -24.73
C SER A 278 0.24 14.83 -24.01
N PRO A 279 1.27 14.48 -23.22
CA PRO A 279 1.30 13.24 -22.46
C PRO A 279 0.27 13.32 -21.33
N PRO A 280 -0.67 12.37 -21.24
CA PRO A 280 -1.64 12.36 -20.14
C PRO A 280 -1.01 11.79 -18.87
N TRP A 281 -1.13 12.53 -17.78
CA TRP A 281 -0.79 11.99 -16.46
C TRP A 281 -1.82 10.93 -16.04
N ASN A 282 -1.35 9.86 -15.40
CA ASN A 282 -2.19 8.73 -14.99
C ASN A 282 -3.07 9.11 -13.78
N LEU A 283 -4.39 9.15 -13.97
CA LEU A 283 -5.38 9.48 -12.94
C LEU A 283 -6.04 8.23 -12.32
N SER A 284 -5.52 7.02 -12.56
CA SER A 284 -6.14 5.77 -12.10
C SER A 284 -6.43 5.76 -10.59
N ARG A 285 -5.55 6.36 -9.79
CA ARG A 285 -5.68 6.37 -8.32
C ARG A 285 -6.62 7.46 -7.80
N TYR A 286 -7.08 8.35 -8.67
CA TYR A 286 -8.09 9.36 -8.34
C TYR A 286 -9.51 8.94 -8.79
N ALA A 287 -9.61 8.13 -9.83
CA ALA A 287 -10.86 7.84 -10.50
C ALA A 287 -11.95 7.29 -9.56
N VAL A 288 -11.61 6.30 -8.72
CA VAL A 288 -12.53 5.74 -7.71
C VAL A 288 -12.62 6.63 -6.47
N LEU A 289 -11.47 7.13 -6.01
CA LEU A 289 -11.39 7.98 -4.81
C LEU A 289 -12.33 9.19 -4.92
N ARG A 290 -12.51 9.76 -6.11
CA ARG A 290 -13.39 10.89 -6.37
C ARG A 290 -14.80 10.68 -5.82
N GLN A 291 -15.37 9.50 -6.01
CA GLN A 291 -16.70 9.17 -5.49
C GLN A 291 -16.70 8.99 -3.97
N ILE A 292 -15.66 8.38 -3.42
CA ILE A 292 -15.53 8.16 -1.97
C ILE A 292 -15.43 9.50 -1.23
N VAL A 293 -14.57 10.41 -1.69
CA VAL A 293 -14.41 11.71 -1.01
C VAL A 293 -15.63 12.59 -1.14
N ASN A 294 -16.34 12.55 -2.27
CA ASN A 294 -17.58 13.30 -2.46
C ASN A 294 -18.70 12.82 -1.52
N ASP A 295 -18.70 11.53 -1.13
CA ASP A 295 -19.65 10.98 -0.16
C ASP A 295 -19.22 11.29 1.29
N VAL A 296 -17.92 11.31 1.60
CA VAL A 296 -17.42 11.52 2.97
C VAL A 296 -17.29 13.01 3.32
N ASP A 297 -16.70 13.80 2.43
CA ASP A 297 -16.43 15.23 2.58
C ASP A 297 -16.52 15.93 1.23
N ARG A 298 -17.70 16.46 0.90
CA ARG A 298 -17.94 17.10 -0.40
C ARG A 298 -17.07 18.35 -0.64
N ASP A 299 -16.74 19.10 0.38
CA ASP A 299 -15.91 20.29 0.26
C ASP A 299 -14.44 19.93 0.07
N GLY A 300 -13.97 18.95 0.83
CA GLY A 300 -12.66 18.34 0.63
C GLY A 300 -12.53 17.70 -0.75
N GLY A 301 -13.59 17.06 -1.24
CA GLY A 301 -13.67 16.49 -2.58
C GLY A 301 -13.49 17.55 -3.69
N ARG A 302 -14.24 18.66 -3.61
CA ARG A 302 -14.09 19.78 -4.58
C ARG A 302 -12.70 20.41 -4.55
N ARG A 303 -12.12 20.56 -3.34
CA ARG A 303 -10.74 21.05 -3.22
C ARG A 303 -9.76 20.08 -3.90
N LEU A 304 -9.86 18.80 -3.61
CA LEU A 304 -8.99 17.77 -4.21
C LEU A 304 -9.12 17.77 -5.73
N GLU A 305 -10.34 17.85 -6.27
CA GLU A 305 -10.59 17.90 -7.71
C GLU A 305 -9.88 19.11 -8.37
N THR A 306 -10.04 20.30 -7.81
CA THR A 306 -9.36 21.51 -8.29
C THR A 306 -7.82 21.37 -8.25
N GLU A 307 -7.28 20.79 -7.19
CA GLU A 307 -5.84 20.56 -7.04
C GLU A 307 -5.32 19.53 -8.05
N ILE A 308 -6.09 18.45 -8.30
CA ILE A 308 -5.78 17.41 -9.30
C ILE A 308 -5.83 17.98 -10.71
N GLU A 309 -6.86 18.77 -11.05
CA GLU A 309 -6.95 19.41 -12.37
C GLU A 309 -5.77 20.32 -12.65
N ARG A 310 -5.35 21.11 -11.66
CA ARG A 310 -4.15 21.96 -11.77
C ARG A 310 -2.89 21.13 -11.99
N LEU A 311 -2.66 20.09 -11.20
CA LEU A 311 -1.50 19.20 -11.37
C LEU A 311 -1.56 18.49 -12.72
N TYR A 312 -2.74 18.04 -13.14
CA TYR A 312 -2.93 17.41 -14.45
C TYR A 312 -2.54 18.35 -15.59
N GLY A 313 -2.94 19.61 -15.53
CA GLY A 313 -2.54 20.63 -16.52
C GLY A 313 -1.03 20.84 -16.59
N ILE A 314 -0.34 20.82 -15.45
CA ILE A 314 1.14 20.92 -15.40
C ILE A 314 1.76 19.66 -15.99
N MET A 315 1.38 18.48 -15.53
CA MET A 315 1.96 17.20 -15.94
C MET A 315 1.71 16.84 -17.41
N SER A 316 0.61 17.29 -17.98
CA SER A 316 0.24 17.08 -19.38
C SER A 316 0.90 18.08 -20.35
N SER A 317 1.80 18.93 -19.89
CA SER A 317 2.60 19.81 -20.74
C SER A 317 3.85 19.09 -21.24
N ALA A 318 4.18 19.24 -22.52
CA ALA A 318 5.42 18.69 -23.09
C ALA A 318 6.69 19.22 -22.39
N ASN A 319 6.61 20.42 -21.81
CA ASN A 319 7.67 21.05 -21.02
C ASN A 319 7.16 21.29 -19.59
N ALA A 320 6.73 20.24 -18.90
CA ALA A 320 6.22 20.34 -17.54
C ALA A 320 7.24 21.01 -16.61
N ASP A 321 6.82 22.10 -15.95
CA ASP A 321 7.65 22.82 -14.98
C ASP A 321 7.82 21.96 -13.71
N ARG A 322 9.06 21.54 -13.49
CA ARG A 322 9.42 20.66 -12.35
C ARG A 322 9.07 21.28 -11.01
N SER A 323 9.32 22.56 -10.84
CA SER A 323 9.10 23.26 -9.57
C SER A 323 7.61 23.37 -9.27
N GLN A 324 6.82 23.76 -10.27
CA GLN A 324 5.36 23.82 -10.13
C GLN A 324 4.75 22.42 -9.90
N ALA A 325 5.21 21.41 -10.63
CA ALA A 325 4.78 20.03 -10.43
C ALA A 325 5.09 19.53 -8.99
N ALA A 326 6.30 19.80 -8.48
CA ALA A 326 6.70 19.42 -7.13
C ALA A 326 5.83 20.08 -6.05
N VAL A 327 5.61 21.39 -6.16
CA VAL A 327 4.80 22.14 -5.18
C VAL A 327 3.35 21.67 -5.23
N GLN A 328 2.76 21.59 -6.43
CA GLN A 328 1.36 21.18 -6.57
C GLN A 328 1.16 19.74 -6.10
N ALA A 329 2.06 18.81 -6.44
CA ALA A 329 1.97 17.43 -6.01
C ALA A 329 2.03 17.30 -4.46
N ARG A 330 2.93 18.03 -3.78
CA ARG A 330 2.99 18.05 -2.31
C ARG A 330 1.71 18.62 -1.70
N THR A 331 1.22 19.77 -2.17
CA THR A 331 -0.02 20.39 -1.69
C THR A 331 -1.20 19.41 -1.82
N THR A 332 -1.33 18.77 -2.97
CA THR A 332 -2.41 17.81 -3.23
C THR A 332 -2.23 16.54 -2.38
N SER A 333 -0.98 16.08 -2.13
CA SER A 333 -0.71 14.95 -1.25
C SER A 333 -1.13 15.20 0.20
N GLU A 334 -0.94 16.42 0.70
CA GLU A 334 -1.41 16.82 2.04
C GLU A 334 -2.94 16.79 2.11
N THR A 335 -3.63 17.26 1.07
CA THR A 335 -5.10 17.16 0.98
C THR A 335 -5.57 15.71 0.97
N ALA A 336 -4.96 14.84 0.15
CA ALA A 336 -5.24 13.41 0.13
C ALA A 336 -4.98 12.73 1.48
N GLY A 337 -3.91 13.13 2.17
CA GLY A 337 -3.58 12.61 3.51
C GLY A 337 -4.62 12.98 4.58
N ARG A 338 -5.12 14.24 4.57
CA ARG A 338 -6.22 14.64 5.47
C ARG A 338 -7.51 13.87 5.19
N LEU A 339 -7.85 13.71 3.92
CA LEU A 339 -9.02 12.93 3.51
C LEU A 339 -8.88 11.46 3.90
N ALA A 340 -7.69 10.87 3.79
CA ALA A 340 -7.44 9.49 4.26
C ALA A 340 -7.78 9.33 5.76
N GLN A 341 -7.39 10.29 6.61
CA GLN A 341 -7.70 10.28 8.04
C GLN A 341 -9.22 10.39 8.30
N GLN A 342 -9.91 11.28 7.59
CA GLN A 342 -11.37 11.41 7.70
C GLN A 342 -12.09 10.12 7.27
N ILE A 343 -11.68 9.53 6.15
CA ILE A 343 -12.24 8.28 5.63
C ILE A 343 -11.99 7.12 6.59
N ALA A 344 -10.80 7.01 7.18
CA ALA A 344 -10.43 5.94 8.09
C ALA A 344 -11.29 5.92 9.38
N THR A 345 -11.91 7.04 9.74
CA THR A 345 -12.81 7.16 10.90
C THR A 345 -14.29 7.26 10.53
N ALA A 346 -14.61 7.31 9.23
CA ALA A 346 -15.98 7.41 8.75
C ALA A 346 -16.76 6.10 8.98
N SER A 347 -18.08 6.23 9.17
CA SER A 347 -18.98 5.08 9.19
C SER A 347 -19.41 4.70 7.78
N PHE A 348 -19.35 3.39 7.48
CA PHE A 348 -19.77 2.80 6.21
C PHE A 348 -20.80 1.70 6.44
N ASP A 349 -21.98 2.11 6.88
CA ASP A 349 -23.11 1.20 7.01
C ASP A 349 -23.53 0.63 5.63
N PRO A 350 -24.37 -0.41 5.58
CA PRO A 350 -24.79 -1.01 4.31
C PRO A 350 -25.44 -0.01 3.35
N ALA A 351 -26.22 0.96 3.85
CA ALA A 351 -26.88 1.97 3.01
C ALA A 351 -25.86 2.92 2.35
N ARG A 352 -24.83 3.32 3.08
CA ARG A 352 -23.73 4.14 2.54
C ARG A 352 -22.89 3.34 1.55
N THR A 353 -22.57 2.08 1.87
CA THR A 353 -21.83 1.19 0.97
C THR A 353 -22.59 0.97 -0.35
N GLN A 354 -23.92 0.82 -0.29
CA GLN A 354 -24.78 0.74 -1.47
C GLN A 354 -24.71 2.02 -2.32
N ARG A 355 -24.80 3.20 -1.70
CA ARG A 355 -24.67 4.48 -2.43
C ARG A 355 -23.31 4.61 -3.12
N LEU A 356 -22.22 4.19 -2.46
CA LEU A 356 -20.89 4.19 -3.07
C LEU A 356 -20.80 3.24 -4.26
N LEU A 357 -21.31 2.02 -4.14
CA LEU A 357 -21.40 1.08 -5.26
C LEU A 357 -22.10 1.71 -6.47
N GLN A 358 -23.28 2.31 -6.24
CA GLN A 358 -24.04 3.00 -7.27
C GLN A 358 -23.28 4.19 -7.85
N ALA A 359 -22.69 5.04 -7.02
CA ALA A 359 -21.94 6.22 -7.46
C ALA A 359 -20.75 5.86 -8.35
N ILE A 360 -19.97 4.83 -7.96
CA ILE A 360 -18.83 4.37 -8.77
C ILE A 360 -19.31 3.73 -10.07
N ALA A 361 -20.35 2.90 -10.04
CA ALA A 361 -20.88 2.25 -11.23
C ALA A 361 -21.48 3.26 -12.25
N HIS A 362 -22.16 4.30 -11.78
CA HIS A 362 -22.69 5.37 -12.65
C HIS A 362 -21.58 6.28 -13.23
N ASP A 363 -20.39 6.28 -12.63
CA ASP A 363 -19.26 7.08 -13.11
C ASP A 363 -18.45 6.39 -14.23
N GLY A 364 -19.00 5.34 -14.81
CA GLY A 364 -18.33 4.50 -15.81
C GLY A 364 -17.79 5.25 -17.01
N ASP A 365 -18.48 6.28 -17.49
CA ASP A 365 -18.02 7.12 -18.62
C ASP A 365 -16.78 7.95 -18.27
N TYR A 366 -16.69 8.46 -17.06
CA TYR A 366 -15.48 9.16 -16.60
C TYR A 366 -14.33 8.17 -16.37
N ILE A 367 -14.56 7.12 -15.58
CA ILE A 367 -13.55 6.13 -15.21
C ILE A 367 -12.94 5.49 -16.46
N SER A 368 -13.76 5.06 -17.43
CA SER A 368 -13.29 4.40 -18.64
C SER A 368 -12.35 5.27 -19.48
N ARG A 369 -12.59 6.59 -19.49
CA ARG A 369 -11.76 7.58 -20.22
C ARG A 369 -10.43 7.89 -19.52
N GLN A 370 -10.27 7.49 -18.26
CA GLN A 370 -9.00 7.64 -17.55
C GLN A 370 -8.02 6.50 -17.85
N GLY A 371 -8.38 5.59 -18.76
CA GLY A 371 -7.55 4.51 -19.23
C GLY A 371 -7.82 3.17 -18.52
N GLU A 372 -7.13 2.15 -19.00
CA GLU A 372 -7.30 0.77 -18.53
C GLU A 372 -7.03 0.61 -17.03
N ARG A 373 -6.01 1.28 -16.51
CA ARG A 373 -5.66 1.22 -15.09
C ARG A 373 -6.74 1.78 -14.16
N ALA A 374 -7.45 2.82 -14.59
CA ALA A 374 -8.59 3.34 -13.83
C ALA A 374 -9.77 2.36 -13.88
N ALA A 375 -9.98 1.72 -15.01
CA ALA A 375 -11.00 0.70 -15.19
C ALA A 375 -10.72 -0.54 -14.32
N GLU A 376 -9.48 -1.00 -14.26
CA GLU A 376 -9.05 -2.11 -13.41
C GLU A 376 -9.22 -1.77 -11.91
N GLN A 377 -8.81 -0.57 -11.50
CA GLN A 377 -9.01 -0.08 -10.14
C GLN A 377 -10.49 -0.05 -9.77
N ALA A 378 -11.37 0.37 -10.69
CA ALA A 378 -12.81 0.38 -10.46
C ALA A 378 -13.40 -1.03 -10.38
N ALA A 379 -12.98 -1.96 -11.24
CA ALA A 379 -13.45 -3.34 -11.20
C ALA A 379 -13.10 -4.01 -9.87
N MET A 380 -11.86 -3.87 -9.39
CA MET A 380 -11.40 -4.39 -8.09
C MET A 380 -12.17 -3.75 -6.93
N SER A 381 -12.31 -2.43 -6.94
CA SER A 381 -13.01 -1.71 -5.87
C SER A 381 -14.50 -2.06 -5.81
N LEU A 382 -15.19 -2.16 -6.95
CA LEU A 382 -16.59 -2.56 -7.02
C LEU A 382 -16.81 -3.99 -6.52
N GLN A 383 -15.92 -4.92 -6.88
CA GLN A 383 -15.99 -6.29 -6.37
C GLN A 383 -15.82 -6.32 -4.86
N SER A 384 -14.81 -5.66 -4.32
CA SER A 384 -14.52 -5.64 -2.88
C SER A 384 -15.64 -4.95 -2.10
N LEU A 385 -16.17 -3.82 -2.58
CA LEU A 385 -17.31 -3.14 -1.97
C LEU A 385 -18.57 -4.00 -1.99
N TYR A 386 -18.83 -4.69 -3.10
CA TYR A 386 -19.98 -5.58 -3.19
C TYR A 386 -19.88 -6.77 -2.24
N LEU A 387 -18.70 -7.38 -2.10
CA LEU A 387 -18.48 -8.46 -1.15
C LEU A 387 -18.68 -8.00 0.29
N ALA A 388 -18.17 -6.83 0.64
CA ALA A 388 -18.37 -6.22 1.96
C ALA A 388 -19.84 -5.87 2.22
N TYR A 389 -20.57 -5.37 1.22
CA TYR A 389 -22.02 -5.16 1.29
C TYR A 389 -22.78 -6.48 1.49
N ALA A 390 -22.50 -7.49 0.67
CA ALA A 390 -23.18 -8.77 0.68
C ALA A 390 -22.94 -9.60 1.96
N SER A 391 -21.87 -9.32 2.70
CA SER A 391 -21.62 -9.91 4.03
C SER A 391 -22.58 -9.38 5.11
N GLN A 392 -23.15 -8.20 4.90
CA GLN A 392 -24.02 -7.51 5.88
C GLN A 392 -25.48 -7.41 5.43
N ALA A 393 -25.74 -7.46 4.12
CA ALA A 393 -27.06 -7.29 3.53
C ALA A 393 -27.29 -8.29 2.39
N ARG A 394 -28.55 -8.72 2.23
CA ARG A 394 -28.90 -9.61 1.12
C ARG A 394 -29.28 -8.79 -0.11
N SER A 395 -28.80 -9.21 -1.28
CA SER A 395 -29.26 -8.69 -2.57
C SER A 395 -30.09 -9.74 -3.30
N ALA A 396 -31.24 -9.33 -3.81
CA ALA A 396 -32.09 -10.19 -4.64
C ALA A 396 -31.40 -10.56 -5.99
N ASN A 397 -30.47 -9.72 -6.44
CA ASN A 397 -29.79 -9.84 -7.73
C ASN A 397 -28.36 -10.39 -7.60
N ASP A 398 -27.98 -11.08 -6.51
CA ASP A 398 -26.58 -11.50 -6.27
C ASP A 398 -25.94 -12.18 -7.49
N THR A 399 -26.65 -13.12 -8.13
CA THR A 399 -26.13 -13.84 -9.30
C THR A 399 -25.88 -12.89 -10.49
N GLN A 400 -26.77 -11.94 -10.76
CA GLN A 400 -26.62 -10.99 -11.87
C GLN A 400 -25.47 -10.01 -11.57
N ILE A 401 -25.34 -9.56 -10.33
CA ILE A 401 -24.25 -8.65 -9.90
C ILE A 401 -22.90 -9.32 -10.07
N ARG A 402 -22.74 -10.56 -9.61
CA ARG A 402 -21.50 -11.33 -9.78
C ARG A 402 -21.15 -11.56 -11.25
N ALA A 403 -22.15 -11.84 -12.09
CA ALA A 403 -21.95 -11.98 -13.53
C ALA A 403 -21.51 -10.65 -14.19
N ALA A 404 -22.12 -9.53 -13.80
CA ALA A 404 -21.74 -8.20 -14.28
C ALA A 404 -20.32 -7.79 -13.81
N LEU A 405 -19.96 -8.05 -12.56
CA LEU A 405 -18.59 -7.86 -12.06
C LEU A 405 -17.58 -8.70 -12.84
N LYS A 406 -17.86 -9.97 -13.10
CA LYS A 406 -17.00 -10.81 -13.94
C LYS A 406 -16.80 -10.20 -15.34
N THR A 407 -17.85 -9.61 -15.91
CA THR A 407 -17.75 -8.92 -17.20
C THR A 407 -16.81 -7.72 -17.14
N LEU A 408 -16.79 -6.93 -16.05
CA LEU A 408 -15.81 -5.84 -15.89
C LEU A 408 -14.36 -6.35 -15.93
N PHE A 409 -14.04 -7.43 -15.21
CA PHE A 409 -12.70 -8.03 -15.25
C PHE A 409 -12.32 -8.53 -16.66
N GLN A 410 -13.25 -9.13 -17.40
CA GLN A 410 -12.99 -9.54 -18.79
C GLN A 410 -12.67 -8.35 -19.70
N ARG A 411 -13.18 -7.13 -19.42
CA ARG A 411 -12.89 -5.92 -20.20
C ARG A 411 -11.50 -5.34 -19.94
N VAL A 412 -10.86 -5.69 -18.82
CA VAL A 412 -9.52 -5.22 -18.42
C VAL A 412 -8.47 -6.34 -18.41
N GLU A 413 -8.82 -7.57 -18.76
CA GLU A 413 -7.91 -8.73 -18.75
C GLU A 413 -6.70 -8.55 -19.68
N ASN A 414 -6.89 -7.85 -20.79
CA ASN A 414 -5.84 -7.57 -21.75
C ASN A 414 -5.69 -6.07 -21.96
N PRO A 415 -4.69 -5.42 -21.33
CA PRO A 415 -4.45 -3.99 -21.44
C PRO A 415 -4.34 -3.49 -22.88
N SER A 416 -3.66 -4.27 -23.76
CA SER A 416 -3.48 -3.90 -25.18
C SER A 416 -4.78 -3.95 -26.00
N ALA A 417 -5.82 -4.58 -25.50
CA ALA A 417 -7.15 -4.67 -26.13
C ALA A 417 -8.20 -3.85 -25.38
N TYR A 418 -7.81 -2.99 -24.45
CA TYR A 418 -8.73 -2.18 -23.69
C TYR A 418 -9.61 -1.31 -24.59
N ASN A 419 -10.90 -1.23 -24.28
CA ASN A 419 -11.89 -0.45 -25.03
C ASN A 419 -12.78 0.31 -24.05
N ALA A 420 -12.54 1.61 -23.92
CA ALA A 420 -13.24 2.48 -22.98
C ALA A 420 -14.78 2.47 -23.15
N PRO A 421 -15.36 2.58 -24.36
CA PRO A 421 -16.82 2.45 -24.56
C PRO A 421 -17.41 1.13 -24.06
N LYS A 422 -16.73 -0.01 -24.33
CA LYS A 422 -17.19 -1.33 -23.86
C LYS A 422 -17.10 -1.49 -22.35
N PHE A 423 -16.09 -0.90 -21.73
CA PHE A 423 -15.99 -0.87 -20.27
C PHE A 423 -17.11 0.00 -19.65
N ALA A 424 -17.35 1.19 -20.21
CA ALA A 424 -18.44 2.06 -19.76
C ALA A 424 -19.82 1.41 -19.91
N GLU A 425 -20.05 0.65 -20.98
CA GLU A 425 -21.27 -0.15 -21.17
C GLU A 425 -21.41 -1.23 -20.08
N ALA A 426 -20.33 -1.94 -19.75
CA ALA A 426 -20.34 -2.95 -18.68
C ALA A 426 -20.61 -2.31 -17.30
N MET A 427 -20.07 -1.10 -17.04
CA MET A 427 -20.37 -0.33 -15.82
C MET A 427 -21.86 0.06 -15.75
N ARG A 428 -22.45 0.55 -16.84
CA ARG A 428 -23.91 0.82 -16.91
C ARG A 428 -24.74 -0.44 -16.67
N SER A 429 -24.36 -1.56 -17.25
CA SER A 429 -25.04 -2.84 -17.03
C SER A 429 -24.97 -3.28 -15.56
N LEU A 430 -23.81 -3.10 -14.92
CA LEU A 430 -23.65 -3.36 -13.48
C LEU A 430 -24.55 -2.42 -12.65
N SER A 431 -24.61 -1.13 -12.95
CA SER A 431 -25.41 -0.16 -12.18
C SER A 431 -26.91 -0.47 -12.18
N GLN A 432 -27.42 -1.12 -13.24
CA GLN A 432 -28.83 -1.53 -13.35
C GLN A 432 -29.21 -2.70 -12.44
N VAL A 433 -28.24 -3.52 -12.02
CA VAL A 433 -28.49 -4.72 -11.20
C VAL A 433 -28.03 -4.56 -9.76
N LEU A 434 -27.23 -3.54 -9.46
CA LEU A 434 -26.79 -3.21 -8.09
C LEU A 434 -28.00 -2.89 -7.19
N PRO A 435 -27.90 -3.21 -5.88
CA PRO A 435 -28.96 -2.95 -4.92
C PRO A 435 -29.25 -1.45 -4.75
#